data_a2be38a803e4e0f5faed107b16b43907
#
_entry.id   a2be38a803e4e0f5faed107b16b43907
#
_cell.length_a   1.000
_cell.length_b   1.000
_cell.length_c   1.000
_cell.angle_alpha   90.00
_cell.angle_beta   90.00
_cell.angle_gamma   90.00
#
_symmetry.space_group_name_H-M   'P 1'
#
loop_
_entity.id
_entity.type
_entity.pdbx_description
1 polymer ?
#
loop_
_entity_poly.entity_id
_entity_poly.type
_entity_poly.pdbx_seq_one_letter_code
_entity_poly.pdbx_strand_id
1 'polypeptide(L)'
;MKFSNLTFALACAMFLAMAHTTIAQNSPQDFVSAHNAARAAVGVGPVSWDNTVAAYAQNYANQRIGDCQLVHSGGPYGENLFWGSGREYTAADAVNLWVSEKQWYDYSTNTCAAGKVCGHYTQVVWRDSTHIGCARVKCNSGAIFIICNYKPPGNIVGQRPY
;
A
#
# COMPACT_ATOMS: atom_id res chain seq x y z
N MET A 1 48.61 -61.85 -6.86
CA MET A 1 47.33 -61.40 -6.25
C MET A 1 47.33 -59.89 -6.24
N LYS A 2 46.51 -59.25 -7.08
CA LYS A 2 46.39 -57.78 -7.17
C LYS A 2 45.11 -57.37 -6.43
N PHE A 3 45.23 -56.59 -5.37
CA PHE A 3 44.09 -56.01 -4.69
C PHE A 3 43.72 -54.69 -5.38
N SER A 4 42.50 -54.62 -5.89
CA SER A 4 41.90 -53.44 -6.49
C SER A 4 41.32 -52.56 -5.41
N ASN A 5 41.84 -51.34 -5.27
CA ASN A 5 41.30 -50.31 -4.37
C ASN A 5 40.13 -49.62 -5.06
N LEU A 6 38.94 -49.92 -4.60
CA LEU A 6 37.71 -49.26 -5.03
C LEU A 6 37.49 -48.04 -4.15
N THR A 7 37.86 -46.85 -4.64
CA THR A 7 37.62 -45.59 -3.97
C THR A 7 36.15 -45.19 -4.16
N PHE A 8 35.38 -45.24 -3.08
CA PHE A 8 33.99 -44.70 -3.06
C PHE A 8 34.09 -43.17 -2.99
N ALA A 9 33.75 -42.51 -4.09
CA ALA A 9 33.57 -41.06 -4.10
C ALA A 9 32.16 -40.77 -3.59
N LEU A 10 32.06 -40.25 -2.35
CA LEU A 10 30.84 -39.78 -1.74
C LEU A 10 30.50 -38.40 -2.36
N ALA A 11 29.63 -38.35 -3.34
CA ALA A 11 29.10 -37.10 -3.86
C ALA A 11 28.08 -36.53 -2.87
N CYS A 12 28.56 -35.57 -2.06
CA CYS A 12 27.70 -34.79 -1.16
C CYS A 12 26.90 -33.78 -2.00
N ALA A 13 25.71 -34.15 -2.44
CA ALA A 13 24.78 -33.21 -3.07
C ALA A 13 24.21 -32.27 -2.00
N MET A 14 24.81 -31.08 -1.88
CA MET A 14 24.21 -29.99 -1.10
C MET A 14 22.96 -29.50 -1.85
N PHE A 15 21.80 -29.95 -1.40
CA PHE A 15 20.55 -29.29 -1.74
C PHE A 15 20.50 -27.94 -1.00
N LEU A 16 20.85 -26.84 -1.67
CA LEU A 16 20.49 -25.51 -1.21
C LEU A 16 18.96 -25.42 -1.32
N ALA A 17 18.27 -25.64 -0.21
CA ALA A 17 16.87 -25.26 -0.08
C ALA A 17 16.84 -23.72 -0.12
N MET A 18 16.53 -23.14 -1.30
CA MET A 18 16.15 -21.74 -1.40
C MET A 18 14.83 -21.60 -0.66
N ALA A 19 14.90 -21.16 0.58
CA ALA A 19 13.72 -20.69 1.30
C ALA A 19 13.16 -19.51 0.50
N HIS A 20 12.13 -19.75 -0.31
CA HIS A 20 11.33 -18.68 -0.87
C HIS A 20 10.58 -18.06 0.31
N THR A 21 11.15 -17.01 0.89
CA THR A 21 10.39 -16.13 1.78
C THR A 21 9.30 -15.50 0.92
N THR A 22 8.10 -16.02 1.01
CA THR A 22 6.92 -15.33 0.49
C THR A 22 6.80 -14.04 1.30
N ILE A 23 7.32 -12.95 0.75
CA ILE A 23 7.13 -11.63 1.34
C ILE A 23 5.62 -11.41 1.33
N ALA A 24 5.02 -11.29 2.51
CA ALA A 24 3.60 -11.00 2.64
C ALA A 24 3.36 -9.60 2.04
N GLN A 25 2.80 -9.55 0.82
CA GLN A 25 2.65 -8.33 0.00
C GLN A 25 1.67 -7.29 0.56
N ASN A 26 1.26 -7.43 1.82
CA ASN A 26 0.27 -6.56 2.46
C ASN A 26 0.63 -6.27 3.92
N SER A 27 1.92 -6.35 4.25
CA SER A 27 2.42 -5.97 5.57
C SER A 27 2.35 -4.45 5.78
N PRO A 28 2.39 -3.97 7.03
CA PRO A 28 2.55 -2.54 7.31
C PRO A 28 3.70 -1.89 6.53
N GLN A 29 4.82 -2.60 6.41
CA GLN A 29 5.99 -2.11 5.69
C GLN A 29 5.75 -1.95 4.19
N ASP A 30 4.93 -2.80 3.56
CA ASP A 30 4.62 -2.67 2.13
C ASP A 30 3.83 -1.40 1.84
N PHE A 31 2.84 -1.08 2.70
CA PHE A 31 2.13 0.20 2.62
C PHE A 31 3.06 1.39 2.82
N VAL A 32 3.88 1.38 3.88
CA VAL A 32 4.83 2.46 4.18
C VAL A 32 5.83 2.64 3.04
N SER A 33 6.40 1.56 2.51
CA SER A 33 7.39 1.62 1.44
C SER A 33 6.81 2.20 0.15
N ALA A 34 5.60 1.78 -0.24
CA ALA A 34 4.94 2.30 -1.43
C ALA A 34 4.62 3.80 -1.31
N HIS A 35 4.12 4.25 -0.15
CA HIS A 35 3.90 5.68 0.12
C HIS A 35 5.20 6.46 0.07
N ASN A 36 6.24 5.98 0.73
CA ASN A 36 7.51 6.71 0.84
C ASN A 36 8.25 6.81 -0.49
N ALA A 37 8.10 5.83 -1.40
CA ALA A 37 8.60 5.95 -2.77
C ALA A 37 7.96 7.12 -3.54
N ALA A 38 6.64 7.27 -3.44
CA ALA A 38 5.92 8.38 -4.08
C ALA A 38 6.28 9.74 -3.45
N ARG A 39 6.41 9.79 -2.14
CA ARG A 39 6.76 11.00 -1.36
C ARG A 39 8.18 11.47 -1.67
N ALA A 40 9.13 10.56 -1.72
CA ALA A 40 10.51 10.87 -2.08
C ALA A 40 10.63 11.46 -3.50
N ALA A 41 9.80 10.99 -4.44
CA ALA A 41 9.78 11.50 -5.83
C ALA A 41 9.35 12.97 -5.95
N VAL A 42 8.80 13.57 -4.88
CA VAL A 42 8.42 14.99 -4.84
C VAL A 42 9.10 15.75 -3.68
N GLY A 43 10.10 15.14 -3.04
CA GLY A 43 10.89 15.79 -1.99
C GLY A 43 10.15 15.93 -0.65
N VAL A 44 9.12 15.14 -0.40
CA VAL A 44 8.36 15.14 0.86
C VAL A 44 8.92 14.10 1.82
N GLY A 45 9.00 14.44 3.11
CA GLY A 45 9.45 13.53 4.17
C GLY A 45 8.61 12.25 4.28
N PRO A 46 9.19 11.16 4.79
CA PRO A 46 8.52 9.87 4.86
C PRO A 46 7.35 9.85 5.86
N VAL A 47 6.41 8.94 5.64
CA VAL A 47 5.42 8.53 6.63
C VAL A 47 5.92 7.33 7.42
N SER A 48 5.43 7.17 8.64
CA SER A 48 5.61 5.99 9.48
C SER A 48 4.26 5.32 9.78
N TRP A 49 4.32 4.05 10.20
CA TRP A 49 3.13 3.32 10.60
C TRP A 49 2.65 3.71 11.99
N ASP A 50 1.34 3.91 12.15
CA ASP A 50 0.67 4.15 13.43
C ASP A 50 -0.37 3.05 13.68
N ASN A 51 -0.17 2.25 14.72
CA ASN A 51 -1.05 1.14 15.06
C ASN A 51 -2.47 1.59 15.44
N THR A 52 -2.64 2.79 16.00
CA THR A 52 -3.96 3.33 16.34
C THR A 52 -4.74 3.68 15.07
N VAL A 53 -4.06 4.31 14.11
CA VAL A 53 -4.64 4.63 12.79
C VAL A 53 -4.95 3.35 12.03
N ALA A 54 -4.06 2.34 12.10
CA ALA A 54 -4.28 1.03 11.47
C ALA A 54 -5.46 0.27 12.07
N ALA A 55 -5.63 0.31 13.39
CA ALA A 55 -6.78 -0.29 14.05
C ALA A 55 -8.10 0.38 13.61
N TYR A 56 -8.11 1.70 13.44
CA TYR A 56 -9.25 2.41 12.88
C TYR A 56 -9.56 1.95 11.45
N ALA A 57 -8.54 1.90 10.59
CA ALA A 57 -8.67 1.41 9.21
C ALA A 57 -9.22 -0.02 9.17
N GLN A 58 -8.69 -0.92 10.01
CA GLN A 58 -9.15 -2.31 10.08
C GLN A 58 -10.60 -2.44 10.55
N ASN A 59 -10.98 -1.69 11.57
CA ASN A 59 -12.35 -1.68 12.08
C ASN A 59 -13.34 -1.22 11.01
N TYR A 60 -12.98 -0.19 10.25
CA TYR A 60 -13.82 0.28 9.14
C TYR A 60 -13.84 -0.71 7.97
N ALA A 61 -12.70 -1.25 7.57
CA ALA A 61 -12.62 -2.26 6.50
C ALA A 61 -13.51 -3.47 6.79
N ASN A 62 -13.55 -3.93 8.05
CA ASN A 62 -14.41 -5.04 8.47
C ASN A 62 -15.90 -4.75 8.25
N GLN A 63 -16.34 -3.50 8.38
CA GLN A 63 -17.73 -3.09 8.11
C GLN A 63 -18.06 -3.13 6.61
N ARG A 64 -17.06 -3.05 5.74
CA ARG A 64 -17.23 -3.07 4.28
C ARG A 64 -17.19 -4.48 3.67
N ILE A 65 -16.91 -5.53 4.45
CA ILE A 65 -16.84 -6.91 3.94
C ILE A 65 -18.15 -7.34 3.26
N GLY A 66 -19.30 -6.86 3.76
CA GLY A 66 -20.62 -7.24 3.25
C GLY A 66 -20.95 -6.63 1.89
N ASP A 67 -20.66 -5.35 1.69
CA ASP A 67 -21.05 -4.57 0.52
C ASP A 67 -19.89 -4.16 -0.39
N CYS A 68 -18.68 -4.12 0.13
CA CYS A 68 -17.45 -3.72 -0.57
C CYS A 68 -17.53 -2.33 -1.24
N GLN A 69 -18.33 -1.42 -0.71
CA GLN A 69 -18.56 -0.11 -1.30
C GLN A 69 -17.46 0.88 -0.93
N LEU A 70 -17.09 1.73 -1.90
CA LEU A 70 -16.17 2.85 -1.70
C LEU A 70 -16.91 4.05 -1.05
N VAL A 71 -17.23 3.89 0.23
CA VAL A 71 -17.84 4.96 1.05
C VAL A 71 -16.81 5.37 2.11
N HIS A 72 -16.56 6.67 2.23
CA HIS A 72 -15.64 7.19 3.24
C HIS A 72 -16.18 6.99 4.66
N SER A 73 -15.25 6.75 5.61
CA SER A 73 -15.60 6.48 7.01
C SER A 73 -16.17 7.68 7.76
N GLY A 74 -15.88 8.89 7.28
CA GLY A 74 -16.25 10.14 7.97
C GLY A 74 -15.51 10.38 9.28
N GLY A 75 -14.40 9.69 9.51
CA GLY A 75 -13.60 9.79 10.73
C GLY A 75 -12.63 10.98 10.73
N PRO A 76 -11.76 11.05 11.76
CA PRO A 76 -10.89 12.22 12.00
C PRO A 76 -9.60 12.19 11.17
N TYR A 77 -9.42 11.24 10.27
CA TYR A 77 -8.22 11.05 9.47
C TYR A 77 -8.43 11.46 8.02
N GLY A 78 -7.36 11.79 7.31
CA GLY A 78 -7.35 11.71 5.86
C GLY A 78 -7.57 10.26 5.42
N GLU A 79 -8.10 10.02 4.23
CA GLU A 79 -8.50 8.67 3.86
C GLU A 79 -8.44 8.44 2.36
N ASN A 80 -7.81 7.35 1.95
CA ASN A 80 -7.88 6.82 0.60
C ASN A 80 -8.51 5.43 0.62
N LEU A 81 -9.39 5.18 -0.34
CA LEU A 81 -10.07 3.92 -0.53
C LEU A 81 -9.68 3.29 -1.87
N PHE A 82 -9.66 1.96 -1.90
CA PHE A 82 -9.43 1.16 -3.10
C PHE A 82 -10.42 -0.01 -3.13
N TRP A 83 -10.90 -0.32 -4.32
CA TRP A 83 -11.67 -1.51 -4.62
C TRP A 83 -11.13 -2.17 -5.88
N GLY A 84 -11.07 -3.51 -5.90
CA GLY A 84 -10.68 -4.27 -7.06
C GLY A 84 -11.24 -5.69 -7.05
N SER A 85 -11.54 -6.23 -8.23
CA SER A 85 -12.04 -7.59 -8.40
C SER A 85 -11.30 -8.34 -9.51
N GLY A 86 -11.52 -9.65 -9.60
CA GLY A 86 -10.93 -10.50 -10.65
C GLY A 86 -9.53 -11.03 -10.36
N ARG A 87 -8.81 -10.48 -9.38
CA ARG A 87 -7.52 -10.98 -8.87
C ARG A 87 -7.29 -10.56 -7.43
N GLU A 88 -6.25 -11.08 -6.81
CA GLU A 88 -5.74 -10.53 -5.55
C GLU A 88 -5.01 -9.22 -5.81
N TYR A 89 -5.40 -8.17 -5.07
CA TYR A 89 -4.75 -6.86 -5.09
C TYR A 89 -3.95 -6.65 -3.82
N THR A 90 -2.81 -5.97 -3.97
CA THR A 90 -1.83 -5.74 -2.91
C THR A 90 -1.83 -4.30 -2.42
N ALA A 91 -1.08 -4.04 -1.34
CA ALA A 91 -0.78 -2.68 -0.87
C ALA A 91 -0.20 -1.81 -1.99
N ALA A 92 0.77 -2.35 -2.74
CA ALA A 92 1.40 -1.64 -3.86
C ALA A 92 0.41 -1.34 -4.99
N ASP A 93 -0.51 -2.26 -5.31
CA ASP A 93 -1.54 -2.01 -6.33
C ASP A 93 -2.40 -0.80 -5.97
N ALA A 94 -2.86 -0.73 -4.71
CA ALA A 94 -3.71 0.37 -4.25
C ALA A 94 -2.95 1.71 -4.30
N VAL A 95 -1.75 1.75 -3.71
CA VAL A 95 -0.94 2.98 -3.67
C VAL A 95 -0.56 3.43 -5.08
N ASN A 96 -0.17 2.52 -5.97
CA ASN A 96 0.15 2.85 -7.37
C ASN A 96 -1.05 3.42 -8.12
N LEU A 97 -2.26 2.90 -7.87
CA LEU A 97 -3.47 3.45 -8.46
C LEU A 97 -3.71 4.89 -7.97
N TRP A 98 -3.60 5.15 -6.67
CA TRP A 98 -3.73 6.50 -6.12
C TRP A 98 -2.66 7.44 -6.67
N VAL A 99 -1.41 6.98 -6.77
CA VAL A 99 -0.29 7.77 -7.32
C VAL A 99 -0.45 8.03 -8.82
N SER A 100 -1.13 7.16 -9.55
CA SER A 100 -1.36 7.36 -11.00
C SER A 100 -2.16 8.63 -11.32
N GLU A 101 -2.92 9.16 -10.34
CA GLU A 101 -3.65 10.42 -10.48
C GLU A 101 -2.73 11.64 -10.64
N LYS A 102 -1.42 11.51 -10.31
CA LYS A 102 -0.40 12.54 -10.51
C LYS A 102 -0.43 13.11 -11.92
N GLN A 103 -0.70 12.30 -12.93
CA GLN A 103 -0.76 12.73 -14.32
C GLN A 103 -1.82 13.81 -14.59
N TRP A 104 -2.82 13.95 -13.70
CA TRP A 104 -3.92 14.89 -13.81
C TRP A 104 -3.80 16.09 -12.87
N TYR A 105 -2.78 16.09 -11.99
CA TYR A 105 -2.57 17.16 -11.01
C TYR A 105 -1.53 18.17 -11.51
N ASP A 106 -1.94 19.42 -11.59
CA ASP A 106 -1.03 20.55 -11.86
C ASP A 106 -0.64 21.21 -10.53
N TYR A 107 0.62 21.01 -10.16
CA TYR A 107 1.16 21.60 -8.94
C TYR A 107 1.24 23.13 -9.01
N SER A 108 1.55 23.72 -10.18
CA SER A 108 1.74 25.16 -10.32
C SER A 108 0.46 25.94 -10.02
N THR A 109 -0.67 25.41 -10.46
CA THR A 109 -1.99 25.99 -10.24
C THR A 109 -2.74 25.40 -9.06
N ASN A 110 -2.22 24.29 -8.47
CA ASN A 110 -2.90 23.50 -7.46
C ASN A 110 -4.29 23.03 -7.91
N THR A 111 -4.38 22.53 -9.14
CA THR A 111 -5.66 22.08 -9.72
C THR A 111 -5.58 20.67 -10.25
N CYS A 112 -6.73 20.04 -10.34
CA CYS A 112 -6.91 18.76 -11.04
C CYS A 112 -7.53 19.01 -12.40
N ALA A 113 -7.12 18.25 -13.41
CA ALA A 113 -7.69 18.34 -14.76
C ALA A 113 -9.21 18.11 -14.73
N ALA A 114 -9.94 18.82 -15.58
CA ALA A 114 -11.40 18.78 -15.62
C ALA A 114 -11.93 17.34 -15.80
N GLY A 115 -12.88 16.95 -14.95
CA GLY A 115 -13.47 15.61 -14.94
C GLY A 115 -12.54 14.50 -14.42
N LYS A 116 -11.38 14.82 -13.83
CA LYS A 116 -10.44 13.87 -13.21
C LYS A 116 -10.47 13.97 -11.70
N VAL A 117 -9.91 12.96 -11.05
CA VAL A 117 -9.71 12.91 -9.59
C VAL A 117 -8.22 12.97 -9.33
N CYS A 118 -7.80 13.75 -8.34
CA CYS A 118 -6.40 13.88 -7.91
C CYS A 118 -6.25 13.72 -6.39
N GLY A 119 -7.36 13.61 -5.66
CA GLY A 119 -7.39 13.65 -4.21
C GLY A 119 -6.64 12.49 -3.55
N HIS A 120 -6.61 11.32 -4.20
CA HIS A 120 -5.84 10.20 -3.65
C HIS A 120 -4.34 10.45 -3.77
N TYR A 121 -3.88 10.94 -4.91
CA TYR A 121 -2.47 11.31 -5.10
C TYR A 121 -2.04 12.39 -4.12
N THR A 122 -2.80 13.50 -4.04
CA THR A 122 -2.44 14.62 -3.16
C THR A 122 -2.41 14.21 -1.69
N GLN A 123 -3.28 13.29 -1.26
CA GLN A 123 -3.24 12.73 0.08
C GLN A 123 -1.98 11.87 0.31
N VAL A 124 -1.59 11.00 -0.63
CA VAL A 124 -0.36 10.18 -0.51
C VAL A 124 0.87 11.06 -0.29
N VAL A 125 0.98 12.16 -1.03
CA VAL A 125 2.14 13.06 -0.99
C VAL A 125 1.94 14.29 -0.09
N TRP A 126 0.88 14.28 0.74
CA TRP A 126 0.60 15.40 1.64
C TRP A 126 1.71 15.55 2.68
N ARG A 127 2.43 16.69 2.63
CA ARG A 127 3.63 16.92 3.45
C ARG A 127 3.37 16.73 4.93
N ASP A 128 2.27 17.27 5.43
CA ASP A 128 1.98 17.31 6.87
C ASP A 128 1.38 16.01 7.40
N SER A 129 0.96 15.08 6.54
CA SER A 129 0.62 13.72 6.94
C SER A 129 1.91 12.94 7.20
N THR A 130 2.17 12.60 8.46
CA THR A 130 3.42 11.95 8.89
C THR A 130 3.23 10.49 9.30
N HIS A 131 1.99 10.07 9.52
CA HIS A 131 1.65 8.72 9.94
C HIS A 131 0.55 8.14 9.07
N ILE A 132 0.63 6.85 8.82
CA ILE A 132 -0.42 6.09 8.13
C ILE A 132 -0.79 4.83 8.89
N GLY A 133 -2.01 4.39 8.70
CA GLY A 133 -2.47 3.07 9.09
C GLY A 133 -3.45 2.57 8.03
N CYS A 134 -3.21 1.35 7.54
CA CYS A 134 -3.97 0.78 6.44
C CYS A 134 -4.56 -0.58 6.81
N ALA A 135 -5.58 -1.00 6.08
CA ALA A 135 -6.17 -2.33 6.18
C ALA A 135 -6.58 -2.84 4.81
N ARG A 136 -6.53 -4.16 4.65
CA ARG A 136 -6.99 -4.88 3.47
C ARG A 136 -7.92 -6.00 3.91
N VAL A 137 -9.08 -6.08 3.29
CA VAL A 137 -10.03 -7.18 3.50
C VAL A 137 -10.49 -7.75 2.17
N LYS A 138 -10.89 -9.02 2.20
CA LYS A 138 -11.59 -9.67 1.09
C LYS A 138 -13.08 -9.66 1.41
N CYS A 139 -13.85 -9.08 0.51
CA CYS A 139 -15.29 -8.97 0.63
C CYS A 139 -15.99 -10.30 0.33
N ASN A 140 -17.24 -10.44 0.75
CA ASN A 140 -18.06 -11.63 0.46
C ASN A 140 -18.23 -11.88 -1.05
N SER A 141 -18.15 -10.84 -1.87
CA SER A 141 -18.16 -10.94 -3.34
C SER A 141 -16.85 -11.48 -3.93
N GLY A 142 -15.80 -11.65 -3.12
CA GLY A 142 -14.44 -12.02 -3.56
C GLY A 142 -13.59 -10.81 -3.99
N ALA A 143 -14.15 -9.60 -4.06
CA ALA A 143 -13.40 -8.39 -4.31
C ALA A 143 -12.51 -8.00 -3.13
N ILE A 144 -11.51 -7.18 -3.40
CA ILE A 144 -10.59 -6.66 -2.40
C ILE A 144 -10.93 -5.20 -2.11
N PHE A 145 -11.08 -4.88 -0.82
CA PHE A 145 -11.19 -3.52 -0.32
C PHE A 145 -9.93 -3.16 0.46
N ILE A 146 -9.35 -2.00 0.16
CA ILE A 146 -8.19 -1.47 0.88
C ILE A 146 -8.49 -0.04 1.30
N ILE A 147 -8.11 0.29 2.53
CA ILE A 147 -8.21 1.63 3.10
C ILE A 147 -6.87 2.02 3.68
N CYS A 148 -6.45 3.27 3.46
CA CYS A 148 -5.38 3.91 4.21
C CYS A 148 -5.89 5.19 4.83
N ASN A 149 -5.67 5.34 6.14
CA ASN A 149 -5.94 6.55 6.89
C ASN A 149 -4.63 7.28 7.17
N TYR A 150 -4.70 8.63 7.17
CA TYR A 150 -3.55 9.53 7.27
C TYR A 150 -3.69 10.47 8.45
N LYS A 151 -2.58 10.66 9.19
CA LYS A 151 -2.56 11.54 10.38
C LYS A 151 -1.31 12.45 10.33
N PRO A 152 -1.50 13.76 10.46
CA PRO A 152 -2.74 14.52 10.34
C PRO A 152 -3.45 14.30 8.99
N PRO A 153 -4.76 14.62 8.89
CA PRO A 153 -5.46 14.58 7.61
C PRO A 153 -4.86 15.58 6.62
N GLY A 154 -4.79 15.19 5.36
CA GLY A 154 -4.38 16.05 4.26
C GLY A 154 -5.56 16.61 3.48
N ASN A 155 -5.28 17.06 2.26
CA ASN A 155 -6.26 17.61 1.32
C ASN A 155 -7.04 18.82 1.89
N ILE A 156 -6.35 19.68 2.62
CA ILE A 156 -6.93 20.92 3.13
C ILE A 156 -7.21 21.87 1.98
N VAL A 157 -8.45 22.31 1.86
CA VAL A 157 -8.91 23.18 0.78
C VAL A 157 -8.03 24.43 0.65
N GLY A 158 -7.56 24.70 -0.57
CA GLY A 158 -6.70 25.85 -0.88
C GLY A 158 -5.21 25.63 -0.60
N GLN A 159 -4.81 24.54 0.04
CA GLN A 159 -3.40 24.22 0.29
C GLN A 159 -2.81 23.29 -0.76
N ARG A 160 -1.52 23.43 -1.02
CA ARG A 160 -0.77 22.47 -1.84
C ARG A 160 -0.31 21.28 -1.01
N PRO A 161 -0.18 20.09 -1.60
CA PRO A 161 0.26 18.89 -0.88
C PRO A 161 1.75 18.95 -0.46
N TYR A 162 2.59 19.72 -1.20
CA TYR A 162 4.04 19.84 -0.93
C TYR A 162 4.62 21.16 -1.44
#